data_dc15c399014c41e2b83f72d593b5c663
#
_entry.id   dc15c399014c41e2b83f72d593b5c663
#
_cell.length_a   1.000
_cell.length_b   1.000
_cell.length_c   1.000
_cell.angle_alpha   90.00
_cell.angle_beta   90.00
_cell.angle_gamma   90.00
#
_symmetry.space_group_name_H-M   'P 1'
#
loop_
_entity.id
_entity.type
_entity.pdbx_description
1 polymer ?
#
loop_
_entity_poly.entity_id
_entity_poly.type
_entity_poly.pdbx_seq_one_letter_code
_entity_poly.pdbx_strand_id
1 'polypeptide(L)'
;SLQGLGTGTVVLGIHIAAPGLAIQPGDALDETSRARLSTVYMPGYKITMLPQDVVDAYTLSEGRAVPAVSLYVTLDEATLEVKASETKLERVPIAANLRHDQLDALVTEAWLSGADVSNENTAQRLPIQREQLSFLYRLALHLKAQRERVRGKPETFNRPDYNFKLVDHDGSVPTGDEQVAITTRQRGAPLDLIVAEAMILANSTWGEWLKSLSVPAIYRSQASLLPGIKVRMGAKALPHAGIGVPSYAWSTSPLRRYVDLVNQWQIIAAARHGKTAALAAPFKPKDAQLFAIISAFDAAYSAYNAHQGSMERFWTLHYLRQQGITELTASLIK
;
A
#
# COMPACT_ATOMS: atom_id res chain seq x y z
N SER A 1 -10.97 -5.23 8.58
CA SER A 1 -12.16 -5.58 9.38
C SER A 1 -12.45 -4.49 10.42
N LEU A 2 -13.70 -4.39 10.87
CA LEU A 2 -14.14 -3.41 11.86
C LEU A 2 -15.10 -4.11 12.85
N GLN A 3 -14.87 -3.90 14.15
CA GLN A 3 -15.69 -4.49 15.21
C GLN A 3 -15.97 -3.46 16.29
N GLY A 4 -17.09 -3.59 16.99
CA GLY A 4 -17.44 -2.76 18.16
C GLY A 4 -18.00 -1.37 17.82
N LEU A 5 -18.39 -1.09 16.57
CA LEU A 5 -19.04 0.18 16.23
C LEU A 5 -20.35 0.35 17.02
N GLY A 6 -20.55 1.52 17.63
CA GLY A 6 -21.67 1.82 18.51
C GLY A 6 -21.50 1.41 19.98
N THR A 7 -20.33 0.90 20.36
CA THR A 7 -20.06 0.45 21.75
C THR A 7 -19.12 1.38 22.53
N GLY A 8 -18.63 2.46 21.89
CA GLY A 8 -17.64 3.38 22.46
C GLY A 8 -16.19 2.94 22.26
N THR A 9 -15.96 1.67 21.89
CA THR A 9 -14.62 1.14 21.59
C THR A 9 -14.66 0.36 20.29
N VAL A 10 -13.85 0.76 19.32
CA VAL A 10 -13.79 0.15 18.00
C VAL A 10 -12.44 -0.54 17.80
N VAL A 11 -12.46 -1.73 17.22
CA VAL A 11 -11.26 -2.46 16.80
C VAL A 11 -11.18 -2.48 15.29
N LEU A 12 -10.17 -1.82 14.75
CA LEU A 12 -9.83 -1.84 13.32
C LEU A 12 -8.79 -2.94 13.06
N GLY A 13 -9.09 -3.88 12.16
CA GLY A 13 -8.12 -4.86 11.66
C GLY A 13 -7.60 -4.47 10.28
N ILE A 14 -6.29 -4.37 10.15
CA ILE A 14 -5.55 -4.13 8.89
C ILE A 14 -4.82 -5.42 8.55
N HIS A 15 -5.23 -6.08 7.46
CA HIS A 15 -4.76 -7.41 7.11
C HIS A 15 -3.85 -7.34 5.88
N ILE A 16 -2.63 -7.88 6.01
CA ILE A 16 -1.64 -7.92 4.94
C ILE A 16 -1.39 -9.39 4.58
N ALA A 17 -1.48 -9.71 3.29
CA ALA A 17 -1.13 -11.05 2.79
C ALA A 17 0.23 -11.50 3.34
N ALA A 18 0.32 -12.74 3.83
CA ALA A 18 1.49 -13.22 4.55
C ALA A 18 2.28 -14.32 3.82
N PRO A 19 2.87 -14.05 2.63
CA PRO A 19 3.75 -15.01 1.98
C PRO A 19 4.96 -15.37 2.86
N GLY A 20 5.45 -14.47 3.70
CA GLY A 20 6.55 -14.71 4.62
C GLY A 20 6.29 -15.76 5.72
N LEU A 21 5.05 -16.27 5.85
CA LEU A 21 4.77 -17.43 6.71
C LEU A 21 5.24 -18.75 6.07
N ALA A 22 5.29 -18.83 4.74
CA ALA A 22 5.73 -20.03 4.00
C ALA A 22 7.11 -19.83 3.35
N ILE A 23 7.35 -18.67 2.75
CA ILE A 23 8.64 -18.34 2.14
C ILE A 23 9.64 -18.05 3.26
N GLN A 24 10.77 -18.77 3.25
CA GLN A 24 11.83 -18.59 4.23
C GLN A 24 13.06 -17.95 3.57
N PRO A 25 13.84 -17.14 4.32
CA PRO A 25 15.11 -16.64 3.82
C PRO A 25 16.03 -17.76 3.33
N GLY A 26 16.48 -17.68 2.08
CA GLY A 26 17.36 -18.66 1.44
C GLY A 26 16.66 -19.80 0.71
N ASP A 27 15.32 -19.86 0.68
CA ASP A 27 14.62 -20.81 -0.19
C ASP A 27 14.52 -20.32 -1.64
N ALA A 28 14.08 -21.18 -2.56
CA ALA A 28 14.00 -20.88 -3.99
C ALA A 28 13.06 -19.70 -4.32
N LEU A 29 12.01 -19.50 -3.52
CA LEU A 29 11.08 -18.36 -3.68
C LEU A 29 11.71 -17.07 -3.16
N ASP A 30 12.50 -17.13 -2.08
CA ASP A 30 13.30 -16.01 -1.62
C ASP A 30 14.34 -15.62 -2.66
N GLU A 31 15.10 -16.57 -3.19
CA GLU A 31 16.10 -16.33 -4.24
C GLU A 31 15.47 -15.67 -5.46
N THR A 32 14.30 -16.15 -5.91
CA THR A 32 13.56 -15.58 -7.04
C THR A 32 13.10 -14.15 -6.74
N SER A 33 12.48 -13.91 -5.57
CA SER A 33 11.98 -12.59 -5.19
C SER A 33 13.13 -11.59 -4.96
N ARG A 34 14.23 -12.06 -4.41
CA ARG A 34 15.46 -11.29 -4.20
C ARG A 34 16.15 -10.90 -5.51
N ALA A 35 16.12 -11.77 -6.51
CA ALA A 35 16.66 -11.48 -7.85
C ALA A 35 15.80 -10.43 -8.58
N ARG A 36 14.47 -10.47 -8.41
CA ARG A 36 13.52 -9.54 -9.06
C ARG A 36 13.29 -8.25 -8.30
N LEU A 37 13.40 -8.24 -6.97
CA LEU A 37 13.25 -7.15 -6.03
C LEU A 37 11.86 -6.51 -5.99
N SER A 38 11.20 -6.28 -7.11
CA SER A 38 9.87 -5.67 -7.19
C SER A 38 9.11 -6.15 -8.42
N THR A 39 7.78 -6.14 -8.32
CA THR A 39 6.92 -6.23 -9.50
C THR A 39 7.06 -4.96 -10.32
N VAL A 40 7.19 -5.11 -11.64
CA VAL A 40 7.21 -4.03 -12.62
C VAL A 40 5.86 -3.98 -13.31
N TYR A 41 5.21 -2.83 -13.29
CA TYR A 41 3.90 -2.62 -13.91
C TYR A 41 4.06 -1.81 -15.19
N MET A 42 3.42 -2.27 -16.24
CA MET A 42 3.37 -1.58 -17.54
C MET A 42 1.93 -1.60 -18.04
N PRO A 43 1.52 -0.67 -18.89
CA PRO A 43 0.22 -0.76 -19.53
C PRO A 43 0.01 -2.12 -20.20
N GLY A 44 -1.06 -2.82 -19.83
CA GLY A 44 -1.42 -4.15 -20.36
C GLY A 44 -0.59 -5.32 -19.86
N TYR A 45 0.54 -5.11 -19.16
CA TYR A 45 1.43 -6.19 -18.74
C TYR A 45 2.11 -5.92 -17.39
N LYS A 46 2.47 -6.98 -16.69
CA LYS A 46 3.27 -6.88 -15.45
C LYS A 46 4.27 -8.04 -15.35
N ILE A 47 5.44 -7.75 -14.82
CA ILE A 47 6.43 -8.78 -14.44
C ILE A 47 6.39 -8.89 -12.92
N THR A 48 5.86 -9.99 -12.41
CA THR A 48 5.66 -10.19 -10.97
C THR A 48 6.97 -10.52 -10.26
N MET A 49 7.14 -10.04 -9.03
CA MET A 49 8.27 -10.38 -8.16
C MET A 49 8.28 -11.87 -7.80
N LEU A 50 7.15 -12.38 -7.37
CA LEU A 50 6.94 -13.81 -7.08
C LEU A 50 6.29 -14.49 -8.30
N PRO A 51 6.42 -15.82 -8.44
CA PRO A 51 5.65 -16.60 -9.42
C PRO A 51 4.14 -16.32 -9.28
N GLN A 52 3.40 -16.37 -10.38
CA GLN A 52 1.99 -15.97 -10.41
C GLN A 52 1.12 -16.86 -9.53
N ASP A 53 1.39 -18.16 -9.49
CA ASP A 53 0.71 -19.14 -8.62
C ASP A 53 0.86 -18.80 -7.13
N VAL A 54 2.04 -18.32 -6.71
CA VAL A 54 2.28 -17.85 -5.35
C VAL A 54 1.51 -16.54 -5.09
N VAL A 55 1.52 -15.61 -6.04
CA VAL A 55 0.73 -14.37 -5.93
C VAL A 55 -0.75 -14.70 -5.76
N ASP A 56 -1.28 -15.62 -6.57
CA ASP A 56 -2.68 -16.02 -6.55
C ASP A 56 -3.05 -16.75 -5.24
N ALA A 57 -2.13 -17.57 -4.71
CA ALA A 57 -2.33 -18.27 -3.44
C ALA A 57 -2.47 -17.33 -2.25
N TYR A 58 -1.72 -16.23 -2.22
CA TYR A 58 -1.69 -15.27 -1.11
C TYR A 58 -2.52 -14.00 -1.33
N THR A 59 -3.02 -13.77 -2.54
CA THR A 59 -3.89 -12.60 -2.78
C THR A 59 -5.15 -12.69 -1.93
N LEU A 60 -5.50 -11.57 -1.28
CA LEU A 60 -6.70 -11.43 -0.45
C LEU A 60 -7.96 -11.38 -1.35
N SER A 61 -8.30 -12.52 -1.95
CA SER A 61 -9.43 -12.66 -2.88
C SER A 61 -10.70 -13.01 -2.14
N GLU A 62 -11.82 -12.41 -2.54
CA GLU A 62 -13.16 -12.66 -2.01
C GLU A 62 -13.50 -14.15 -1.99
N GLY A 63 -14.21 -14.58 -0.95
CA GLY A 63 -14.64 -15.97 -0.76
C GLY A 63 -13.54 -16.93 -0.26
N ARG A 64 -12.34 -16.44 0.03
CA ARG A 64 -11.22 -17.26 0.49
C ARG A 64 -10.78 -16.86 1.91
N ALA A 65 -10.24 -17.83 2.65
CA ALA A 65 -9.50 -17.56 3.87
C ALA A 65 -8.00 -17.62 3.57
N VAL A 66 -7.30 -16.49 3.74
CA VAL A 66 -5.91 -16.29 3.31
C VAL A 66 -5.01 -16.03 4.53
N PRO A 67 -3.78 -16.60 4.59
CA PRO A 67 -2.82 -16.26 5.64
C PRO A 67 -2.48 -14.78 5.61
N ALA A 68 -2.55 -14.14 6.77
CA ALA A 68 -2.29 -12.71 6.93
C ALA A 68 -1.44 -12.40 8.16
N VAL A 69 -0.66 -11.34 8.06
CA VAL A 69 -0.17 -10.58 9.21
C VAL A 69 -1.16 -9.44 9.42
N SER A 70 -1.85 -9.47 10.54
CA SER A 70 -2.92 -8.53 10.87
C SER A 70 -2.51 -7.60 12.00
N LEU A 71 -2.68 -6.31 11.78
CA LEU A 71 -2.58 -5.30 12.83
C LEU A 71 -4.01 -4.98 13.29
N TYR A 72 -4.28 -5.21 14.56
CA TYR A 72 -5.50 -4.77 15.23
C TYR A 72 -5.21 -3.52 16.02
N VAL A 73 -6.00 -2.47 15.78
CA VAL A 73 -5.88 -1.19 16.47
C VAL A 73 -7.16 -0.92 17.23
N THR A 74 -7.06 -0.80 18.55
CA THR A 74 -8.17 -0.44 19.42
C THR A 74 -8.26 1.08 19.50
N LEU A 75 -9.43 1.62 19.19
CA LEU A 75 -9.72 3.04 19.10
C LEU A 75 -10.82 3.41 20.07
N ASP A 76 -10.75 4.62 20.62
CA ASP A 76 -11.88 5.29 21.19
C ASP A 76 -12.79 5.75 20.05
N GLU A 77 -14.08 5.38 20.09
CA GLU A 77 -15.00 5.64 18.98
C GLU A 77 -15.32 7.13 18.80
N ALA A 78 -15.36 7.87 19.90
CA ALA A 78 -15.69 9.29 19.88
C ALA A 78 -14.52 10.18 19.50
N THR A 79 -13.34 9.92 20.10
CA THR A 79 -12.14 10.75 19.91
C THR A 79 -11.25 10.26 18.75
N LEU A 80 -11.46 9.03 18.28
CA LEU A 80 -10.64 8.33 17.26
C LEU A 80 -9.18 8.12 17.70
N GLU A 81 -8.90 8.26 19.00
CA GLU A 81 -7.56 8.04 19.54
C GLU A 81 -7.21 6.56 19.63
N VAL A 82 -5.98 6.22 19.25
CA VAL A 82 -5.44 4.86 19.38
C VAL A 82 -5.14 4.57 20.85
N LYS A 83 -5.80 3.56 21.42
CA LYS A 83 -5.61 3.10 22.80
C LYS A 83 -4.60 1.96 22.91
N ALA A 84 -4.63 1.04 21.94
CA ALA A 84 -3.75 -0.12 21.91
C ALA A 84 -3.59 -0.65 20.49
N SER A 85 -2.55 -1.46 20.28
CA SER A 85 -2.38 -2.22 19.05
C SER A 85 -1.84 -3.62 19.34
N GLU A 86 -2.26 -4.59 18.52
CA GLU A 86 -1.84 -5.98 18.60
C GLU A 86 -1.58 -6.53 17.19
N THR A 87 -0.55 -7.36 17.03
CA THR A 87 -0.26 -8.04 15.76
C THR A 87 -0.55 -9.52 15.88
N LYS A 88 -1.33 -10.06 14.92
CA LYS A 88 -1.68 -11.49 14.86
C LYS A 88 -1.23 -12.12 13.55
N LEU A 89 -0.85 -13.40 13.64
CA LEU A 89 -0.59 -14.27 12.50
C LEU A 89 -1.79 -15.21 12.38
N GLU A 90 -2.58 -15.06 11.33
CA GLU A 90 -3.87 -15.74 11.25
C GLU A 90 -4.31 -15.98 9.80
N ARG A 91 -5.38 -16.73 9.64
CA ARG A 91 -6.10 -16.85 8.36
C ARG A 91 -7.34 -15.96 8.42
N VAL A 92 -7.42 -15.02 7.50
CA VAL A 92 -8.52 -14.04 7.44
C VAL A 92 -9.49 -14.44 6.33
N PRO A 93 -10.79 -14.63 6.64
CA PRO A 93 -11.81 -14.78 5.62
C PRO A 93 -12.08 -13.44 4.93
N ILE A 94 -11.95 -13.43 3.61
CA ILE A 94 -12.18 -12.23 2.80
C ILE A 94 -13.63 -12.22 2.35
N ALA A 95 -14.44 -11.39 2.99
CA ALA A 95 -15.87 -11.29 2.71
C ALA A 95 -16.18 -10.53 1.43
N ALA A 96 -15.37 -9.52 1.10
CA ALA A 96 -15.58 -8.69 -0.08
C ALA A 96 -14.30 -8.04 -0.55
N ASN A 97 -14.22 -7.77 -1.85
CA ASN A 97 -13.16 -7.00 -2.47
C ASN A 97 -13.75 -5.70 -3.04
N LEU A 98 -13.65 -4.62 -2.28
CA LEU A 98 -14.18 -3.31 -2.65
C LEU A 98 -13.21 -2.59 -3.58
N ARG A 99 -13.46 -2.69 -4.88
CA ARG A 99 -12.62 -2.07 -5.90
C ARG A 99 -13.05 -0.63 -6.15
N HIS A 100 -12.12 0.30 -6.03
CA HIS A 100 -12.38 1.72 -6.22
C HIS A 100 -12.78 2.09 -7.66
N ASP A 101 -12.28 1.40 -8.69
CA ASP A 101 -12.70 1.60 -10.07
C ASP A 101 -14.20 1.38 -10.31
N GLN A 102 -14.84 0.59 -9.44
CA GLN A 102 -16.27 0.29 -9.48
C GLN A 102 -17.07 1.14 -8.48
N LEU A 103 -16.47 1.57 -7.39
CA LEU A 103 -17.16 2.14 -6.25
C LEU A 103 -16.93 3.63 -6.03
N ASP A 104 -15.92 4.24 -6.63
CA ASP A 104 -15.62 5.67 -6.43
C ASP A 104 -16.79 6.58 -6.82
N ALA A 105 -17.58 6.19 -7.82
CA ALA A 105 -18.78 6.93 -8.23
C ALA A 105 -19.93 6.84 -7.22
N LEU A 106 -19.96 5.78 -6.39
CA LEU A 106 -20.99 5.54 -5.39
C LEU A 106 -20.55 6.05 -4.01
N VAL A 107 -19.33 5.71 -3.59
CA VAL A 107 -18.80 6.03 -2.25
C VAL A 107 -18.18 7.42 -2.27
N THR A 108 -19.04 8.42 -2.32
CA THR A 108 -18.68 9.84 -2.27
C THR A 108 -18.76 10.38 -0.84
N GLU A 109 -18.17 11.55 -0.58
CA GLU A 109 -18.31 12.23 0.72
C GLU A 109 -19.79 12.54 1.04
N ALA A 110 -20.55 12.96 0.03
CA ALA A 110 -21.98 13.25 0.19
C ALA A 110 -22.78 12.00 0.57
N TRP A 111 -22.46 10.84 -0.03
CA TRP A 111 -23.09 9.57 0.33
C TRP A 111 -22.67 9.13 1.74
N LEU A 112 -21.40 9.21 2.09
CA LEU A 112 -20.90 8.84 3.42
C LEU A 112 -21.48 9.71 4.54
N SER A 113 -21.75 10.99 4.28
CA SER A 113 -22.41 11.90 5.23
C SER A 113 -23.92 11.74 5.31
N GLY A 114 -24.53 10.96 4.40
CA GLY A 114 -25.99 10.82 4.30
C GLY A 114 -26.68 11.97 3.58
N ALA A 115 -25.93 12.90 2.98
CA ALA A 115 -26.48 14.01 2.22
C ALA A 115 -27.00 13.59 0.83
N ASP A 116 -26.44 12.52 0.26
CA ASP A 116 -26.87 11.93 -1.00
C ASP A 116 -27.47 10.55 -0.76
N VAL A 117 -28.76 10.41 -1.00
CA VAL A 117 -29.53 9.16 -0.90
C VAL A 117 -29.93 8.59 -2.27
N SER A 118 -29.52 9.24 -3.36
CA SER A 118 -29.95 8.88 -4.73
C SER A 118 -29.52 7.47 -5.12
N ASN A 119 -28.48 6.94 -4.51
CA ASN A 119 -27.89 5.63 -4.79
C ASN A 119 -28.18 4.57 -3.69
N GLU A 120 -29.14 4.78 -2.79
CA GLU A 120 -29.40 3.85 -1.68
C GLU A 120 -29.72 2.42 -2.13
N ASN A 121 -30.47 2.24 -3.21
CA ASN A 121 -30.77 0.91 -3.74
C ASN A 121 -29.53 0.16 -4.24
N THR A 122 -28.53 0.87 -4.75
CA THR A 122 -27.24 0.29 -5.16
C THR A 122 -26.34 0.07 -3.96
N ALA A 123 -26.37 0.99 -3.01
CA ALA A 123 -25.61 0.92 -1.76
C ALA A 123 -26.05 -0.25 -0.86
N GLN A 124 -27.34 -0.62 -0.84
CA GLN A 124 -27.85 -1.79 -0.11
C GLN A 124 -27.30 -3.13 -0.63
N ARG A 125 -26.73 -3.15 -1.82
CA ARG A 125 -26.06 -4.33 -2.39
C ARG A 125 -24.58 -4.44 -2.02
N LEU A 126 -24.03 -3.40 -1.36
CA LEU A 126 -22.64 -3.47 -0.89
C LEU A 126 -22.54 -4.46 0.27
N PRO A 127 -21.48 -5.27 0.31
CA PRO A 127 -21.24 -6.22 1.40
C PRO A 127 -20.77 -5.54 2.69
N ILE A 128 -20.68 -4.23 2.71
CA ILE A 128 -20.29 -3.39 3.86
C ILE A 128 -21.32 -2.27 4.03
N GLN A 129 -21.68 -1.99 5.28
CA GLN A 129 -22.65 -0.95 5.62
C GLN A 129 -22.05 0.46 5.50
N ARG A 130 -22.88 1.44 5.13
CA ARG A 130 -22.47 2.84 5.01
C ARG A 130 -21.85 3.37 6.30
N GLU A 131 -22.41 3.02 7.46
CA GLU A 131 -21.93 3.43 8.78
C GLU A 131 -20.48 3.00 9.02
N GLN A 132 -20.13 1.79 8.58
CA GLN A 132 -18.76 1.28 8.69
C GLN A 132 -17.80 2.06 7.79
N LEU A 133 -18.17 2.34 6.54
CA LEU A 133 -17.36 3.16 5.63
C LEU A 133 -17.26 4.61 6.11
N SER A 134 -18.33 5.16 6.64
CA SER A 134 -18.35 6.52 7.20
C SER A 134 -17.43 6.63 8.42
N PHE A 135 -17.42 5.63 9.29
CA PHE A 135 -16.48 5.58 10.41
C PHE A 135 -15.03 5.51 9.92
N LEU A 136 -14.73 4.61 8.98
CA LEU A 136 -13.39 4.46 8.40
C LEU A 136 -12.92 5.74 7.70
N TYR A 137 -13.81 6.44 7.02
CA TYR A 137 -13.48 7.71 6.37
C TYR A 137 -13.22 8.82 7.40
N ARG A 138 -14.03 8.95 8.45
CA ARG A 138 -13.76 9.89 9.56
C ARG A 138 -12.43 9.61 10.22
N LEU A 139 -12.12 8.33 10.47
CA LEU A 139 -10.83 7.92 11.03
C LEU A 139 -9.67 8.30 10.09
N ALA A 140 -9.82 8.05 8.78
CA ALA A 140 -8.81 8.40 7.80
C ALA A 140 -8.55 9.92 7.74
N LEU A 141 -9.61 10.74 7.77
CA LEU A 141 -9.49 12.20 7.87
C LEU A 141 -8.79 12.64 9.16
N HIS A 142 -9.10 12.01 10.29
CA HIS A 142 -8.48 12.30 11.58
C HIS A 142 -6.97 11.97 11.55
N LEU A 143 -6.59 10.78 11.08
CA LEU A 143 -5.19 10.34 10.96
C LEU A 143 -4.40 11.26 10.01
N LYS A 144 -4.99 11.60 8.86
CA LYS A 144 -4.40 12.55 7.92
C LYS A 144 -4.16 13.91 8.57
N ALA A 145 -5.16 14.45 9.27
CA ALA A 145 -5.03 15.73 9.96
C ALA A 145 -3.92 15.72 11.03
N GLN A 146 -3.77 14.63 11.78
CA GLN A 146 -2.67 14.45 12.72
C GLN A 146 -1.31 14.49 12.02
N ARG A 147 -1.17 13.75 10.91
CA ARG A 147 0.07 13.72 10.12
C ARG A 147 0.41 15.07 9.50
N GLU A 148 -0.61 15.80 9.01
CA GLU A 148 -0.43 17.14 8.43
C GLU A 148 0.03 18.16 9.46
N ARG A 149 -0.41 18.06 10.72
CA ARG A 149 0.13 18.88 11.83
C ARG A 149 1.62 18.63 12.04
N VAL A 150 2.04 17.37 12.06
CA VAL A 150 3.47 17.00 12.18
C VAL A 150 4.27 17.47 10.96
N ARG A 151 3.68 17.34 9.77
CA ARG A 151 4.25 17.77 8.50
C ARG A 151 4.38 19.30 8.37
N GLY A 152 3.53 20.05 9.07
CA GLY A 152 3.49 21.52 9.03
C GLY A 152 2.82 22.11 7.80
N LYS A 153 2.28 21.29 6.90
CA LYS A 153 1.51 21.71 5.73
C LYS A 153 0.57 20.62 5.22
N PRO A 154 -0.55 20.98 4.58
CA PRO A 154 -1.47 20.04 3.97
C PRO A 154 -0.81 19.16 2.91
N GLU A 155 -1.33 17.96 2.75
CA GLU A 155 -1.01 17.07 1.65
C GLU A 155 -1.88 17.42 0.44
N THR A 156 -1.26 17.82 -0.65
CA THR A 156 -1.96 18.23 -1.87
C THR A 156 -1.73 17.20 -2.97
N PHE A 157 -2.82 16.73 -3.60
CA PHE A 157 -2.79 15.86 -4.76
C PHE A 157 -3.09 16.71 -6.02
N ASN A 158 -2.06 17.34 -6.56
CA ASN A 158 -2.22 18.30 -7.68
C ASN A 158 -2.14 17.62 -9.06
N ARG A 159 -1.97 16.31 -9.12
CA ARG A 159 -1.83 15.60 -10.39
C ARG A 159 -2.88 14.50 -10.49
N PRO A 160 -3.62 14.42 -11.59
CA PRO A 160 -4.49 13.26 -11.86
C PRO A 160 -3.62 12.01 -12.05
N ASP A 161 -4.16 10.86 -11.69
CA ASP A 161 -3.65 9.57 -12.11
C ASP A 161 -4.19 9.25 -13.50
N TYR A 162 -3.35 8.68 -14.35
CA TYR A 162 -3.75 8.18 -15.65
C TYR A 162 -3.82 6.66 -15.62
N ASN A 163 -4.97 6.13 -16.00
CA ASN A 163 -5.20 4.70 -16.17
C ASN A 163 -5.03 4.35 -17.64
N PHE A 164 -4.12 3.43 -17.95
CA PHE A 164 -3.88 2.89 -19.27
C PHE A 164 -4.55 1.52 -19.38
N LYS A 165 -5.44 1.33 -20.33
CA LYS A 165 -6.06 0.05 -20.62
C LYS A 165 -5.83 -0.29 -22.08
N LEU A 166 -5.18 -1.41 -22.36
CA LEU A 166 -5.12 -1.97 -23.70
C LEU A 166 -6.46 -2.65 -23.98
N VAL A 167 -7.09 -2.27 -25.10
CA VAL A 167 -8.42 -2.76 -25.49
C VAL A 167 -8.28 -4.18 -26.04
N ASP A 168 -9.18 -5.08 -25.64
CA ASP A 168 -9.23 -6.47 -26.07
C ASP A 168 -7.90 -7.25 -25.91
N HIS A 169 -7.09 -6.84 -24.90
CA HIS A 169 -5.80 -7.45 -24.62
C HIS A 169 -5.94 -8.56 -23.56
N ASP A 170 -5.35 -9.71 -23.82
CA ASP A 170 -5.45 -10.93 -23.00
C ASP A 170 -4.45 -10.99 -21.83
N GLY A 171 -3.60 -9.97 -21.68
CA GLY A 171 -2.55 -9.91 -20.65
C GLY A 171 -1.23 -10.54 -21.08
N SER A 172 -1.08 -10.96 -22.35
CA SER A 172 0.20 -11.36 -22.94
C SER A 172 1.18 -10.17 -23.04
N VAL A 173 2.38 -10.41 -23.51
CA VAL A 173 3.33 -9.30 -23.77
C VAL A 173 2.82 -8.45 -24.93
N PRO A 174 2.57 -7.13 -24.73
CA PRO A 174 2.09 -6.27 -25.79
C PRO A 174 3.05 -6.17 -26.98
N THR A 175 2.51 -6.14 -28.19
CA THR A 175 3.26 -5.99 -29.43
C THR A 175 3.61 -4.52 -29.72
N GLY A 176 2.83 -3.59 -29.17
CA GLY A 176 2.93 -2.15 -29.40
C GLY A 176 1.93 -1.60 -30.40
N ASP A 177 1.10 -2.46 -31.01
CA ASP A 177 0.09 -2.09 -32.00
C ASP A 177 -1.34 -2.09 -31.42
N GLU A 178 -1.49 -2.49 -30.12
CA GLU A 178 -2.78 -2.59 -29.47
C GLU A 178 -3.44 -1.21 -29.34
N GLN A 179 -4.77 -1.19 -29.39
CA GLN A 179 -5.51 0.02 -29.05
C GLN A 179 -5.41 0.31 -27.57
N VAL A 180 -5.14 1.56 -27.22
CA VAL A 180 -5.05 2.00 -25.84
C VAL A 180 -6.15 3.01 -25.51
N ALA A 181 -6.80 2.81 -24.36
CA ALA A 181 -7.69 3.77 -23.72
C ALA A 181 -6.98 4.40 -22.53
N ILE A 182 -7.00 5.72 -22.46
CA ILE A 182 -6.44 6.48 -21.33
C ILE A 182 -7.58 7.21 -20.62
N THR A 183 -7.75 6.93 -19.34
CA THR A 183 -8.73 7.61 -18.49
C THR A 183 -8.02 8.32 -17.35
N THR A 184 -8.58 9.46 -16.94
CA THR A 184 -8.07 10.20 -15.79
C THR A 184 -8.84 9.81 -14.54
N ARG A 185 -8.14 9.69 -13.42
CA ARG A 185 -8.71 9.50 -12.11
C ARG A 185 -8.22 10.60 -11.17
N GLN A 186 -9.14 11.21 -10.44
CA GLN A 186 -8.75 12.11 -9.37
C GLN A 186 -8.32 11.31 -8.14
N ARG A 187 -7.16 11.64 -7.58
CA ARG A 187 -6.71 11.11 -6.30
C ARG A 187 -7.52 11.73 -5.17
N GLY A 188 -7.67 10.99 -4.09
CA GLY A 188 -8.29 11.50 -2.88
C GLY A 188 -9.78 11.16 -2.74
N ALA A 189 -10.28 10.23 -3.55
CA ALA A 189 -11.58 9.61 -3.29
C ALA A 189 -11.60 8.98 -1.88
N PRO A 190 -12.77 8.92 -1.21
CA PRO A 190 -12.87 8.40 0.16
C PRO A 190 -12.23 7.02 0.35
N LEU A 191 -12.42 6.09 -0.58
CA LEU A 191 -11.83 4.75 -0.52
C LEU A 191 -10.30 4.79 -0.62
N ASP A 192 -9.74 5.66 -1.46
CA ASP A 192 -8.28 5.86 -1.53
C ASP A 192 -7.70 6.34 -0.21
N LEU A 193 -8.37 7.32 0.41
CA LEU A 193 -7.93 7.88 1.67
C LEU A 193 -7.97 6.84 2.79
N ILE A 194 -9.06 6.08 2.89
CA ILE A 194 -9.20 4.98 3.88
C ILE A 194 -8.03 4.00 3.75
N VAL A 195 -7.75 3.54 2.53
CA VAL A 195 -6.67 2.56 2.29
C VAL A 195 -5.30 3.17 2.56
N ALA A 196 -5.05 4.40 2.08
CA ALA A 196 -3.77 5.07 2.27
C ALA A 196 -3.45 5.29 3.76
N GLU A 197 -4.42 5.78 4.55
CA GLU A 197 -4.21 6.01 5.98
C GLU A 197 -4.07 4.70 6.76
N ALA A 198 -4.81 3.65 6.41
CA ALA A 198 -4.64 2.32 7.01
C ALA A 198 -3.24 1.76 6.75
N MET A 199 -2.70 1.90 5.52
CA MET A 199 -1.34 1.47 5.20
C MET A 199 -0.27 2.31 5.93
N ILE A 200 -0.47 3.62 6.05
CA ILE A 200 0.44 4.50 6.77
C ILE A 200 0.44 4.14 8.26
N LEU A 201 -0.73 3.94 8.85
CA LEU A 201 -0.88 3.53 10.23
C LEU A 201 -0.15 2.20 10.50
N ALA A 202 -0.37 1.18 9.65
CA ALA A 202 0.28 -0.12 9.79
C ALA A 202 1.81 -0.02 9.68
N ASN A 203 2.31 0.65 8.63
CA ASN A 203 3.75 0.81 8.40
C ASN A 203 4.45 1.61 9.51
N SER A 204 3.79 2.62 10.06
CA SER A 204 4.33 3.40 11.18
C SER A 204 4.29 2.63 12.51
N THR A 205 3.16 1.98 12.80
CA THR A 205 2.99 1.17 14.02
C THR A 205 3.98 0.02 14.06
N TRP A 206 4.11 -0.77 12.99
CA TRP A 206 5.10 -1.83 12.93
C TRP A 206 6.53 -1.31 12.96
N GLY A 207 6.80 -0.16 12.34
CA GLY A 207 8.11 0.47 12.38
C GLY A 207 8.55 0.82 13.83
N GLU A 208 7.67 1.47 14.59
CA GLU A 208 7.95 1.79 15.99
C GLU A 208 7.99 0.53 16.86
N TRP A 209 7.15 -0.46 16.61
CA TRP A 209 7.17 -1.71 17.36
C TRP A 209 8.47 -2.49 17.15
N LEU A 210 8.94 -2.68 15.93
CA LEU A 210 10.23 -3.34 15.64
C LEU A 210 11.40 -2.58 16.27
N LYS A 211 11.39 -1.24 16.20
CA LYS A 211 12.37 -0.39 16.88
C LYS A 211 12.38 -0.63 18.40
N SER A 212 11.22 -0.69 19.04
CA SER A 212 11.10 -0.91 20.48
C SER A 212 11.63 -2.27 20.92
N LEU A 213 11.55 -3.28 20.04
CA LEU A 213 12.09 -4.63 20.27
C LEU A 213 13.55 -4.78 19.83
N SER A 214 14.19 -3.72 19.34
CA SER A 214 15.55 -3.76 18.78
C SER A 214 15.68 -4.75 17.61
N VAL A 215 14.59 -5.01 16.89
CA VAL A 215 14.54 -5.82 15.67
C VAL A 215 14.80 -4.90 14.49
N PRO A 216 15.86 -5.12 13.68
CA PRO A 216 16.13 -4.27 12.53
C PRO A 216 15.04 -4.43 11.46
N ALA A 217 14.77 -3.34 10.75
CA ALA A 217 13.84 -3.32 9.63
C ALA A 217 14.33 -2.37 8.54
N ILE A 218 13.70 -2.43 7.38
CA ILE A 218 13.97 -1.50 6.27
C ILE A 218 12.97 -0.36 6.36
N TYR A 219 13.48 0.83 6.64
CA TYR A 219 12.72 2.06 6.81
C TYR A 219 12.89 3.00 5.62
N ARG A 220 11.86 3.80 5.38
CA ARG A 220 11.96 5.00 4.55
C ARG A 220 11.91 6.22 5.46
N SER A 221 12.81 7.16 5.22
CA SER A 221 12.90 8.39 5.99
C SER A 221 13.10 9.60 5.08
N GLN A 222 12.69 10.76 5.57
CA GLN A 222 12.92 12.04 4.91
C GLN A 222 13.14 13.09 5.99
N ALA A 223 14.30 13.73 5.99
CA ALA A 223 14.71 14.63 7.08
C ALA A 223 13.85 15.91 7.11
N SER A 224 13.45 16.44 5.96
CA SER A 224 12.60 17.65 5.86
C SER A 224 11.90 17.73 4.51
N LEU A 225 10.98 18.71 4.37
CA LEU A 225 10.28 19.03 3.12
C LEU A 225 10.98 20.09 2.28
N LEU A 226 12.21 20.45 2.61
CA LEU A 226 12.99 21.42 1.82
C LEU A 226 13.33 20.83 0.44
N PRO A 227 13.40 21.68 -0.61
CA PRO A 227 13.80 21.26 -1.94
C PRO A 227 15.15 20.52 -1.91
N GLY A 228 15.27 19.45 -2.68
CA GLY A 228 16.49 18.63 -2.75
C GLY A 228 16.62 17.55 -1.67
N ILE A 229 15.84 17.59 -0.59
CA ILE A 229 15.83 16.53 0.43
C ILE A 229 14.97 15.38 -0.05
N LYS A 230 15.64 14.30 -0.45
CA LYS A 230 15.01 13.08 -0.99
C LYS A 230 14.65 12.10 0.14
N VAL A 231 13.65 11.28 -0.11
CA VAL A 231 13.37 10.09 0.69
C VAL A 231 14.56 9.12 0.56
N ARG A 232 14.97 8.53 1.67
CA ARG A 232 16.06 7.55 1.74
C ARG A 232 15.56 6.25 2.37
N MET A 233 16.13 5.16 1.91
CA MET A 233 15.93 3.85 2.51
C MET A 233 17.11 3.51 3.43
N GLY A 234 16.85 2.85 4.55
CA GLY A 234 17.90 2.50 5.52
C GLY A 234 17.39 1.60 6.63
N ALA A 235 18.33 1.11 7.45
CA ALA A 235 18.03 0.20 8.56
C ALA A 235 17.73 0.92 9.90
N LYS A 236 17.67 2.26 9.91
CA LYS A 236 17.37 3.06 11.12
C LYS A 236 15.95 3.61 11.04
N ALA A 237 15.20 3.49 12.13
CA ALA A 237 13.90 4.11 12.31
C ALA A 237 14.05 5.63 12.50
N LEU A 238 14.02 6.38 11.43
CA LEU A 238 14.09 7.83 11.38
C LEU A 238 12.75 8.41 10.92
N PRO A 239 12.42 9.67 11.27
CA PRO A 239 11.20 10.33 10.85
C PRO A 239 11.08 10.45 9.32
N HIS A 240 9.84 10.44 8.85
CA HIS A 240 9.50 10.69 7.46
C HIS A 240 8.69 12.00 7.35
N ALA A 241 9.37 13.12 7.16
CA ALA A 241 8.75 14.46 7.13
C ALA A 241 7.64 14.57 6.07
N GLY A 242 7.82 13.94 4.90
CA GLY A 242 6.84 13.97 3.80
C GLY A 242 5.53 13.26 4.12
N ILE A 243 5.56 12.23 4.96
CA ILE A 243 4.36 11.52 5.44
C ILE A 243 3.87 12.13 6.77
N GLY A 244 4.75 12.66 7.60
CA GLY A 244 4.44 13.20 8.93
C GLY A 244 4.34 12.12 9.99
N VAL A 245 5.22 11.12 9.96
CA VAL A 245 5.26 10.01 10.92
C VAL A 245 6.65 9.84 11.53
N PRO A 246 6.76 9.32 12.78
CA PRO A 246 8.02 9.17 13.49
C PRO A 246 8.92 8.09 12.90
N SER A 247 8.35 7.07 12.27
CA SER A 247 9.06 6.06 11.48
C SER A 247 8.14 5.46 10.42
N TYR A 248 8.71 4.89 9.38
CA TYR A 248 7.94 4.31 8.29
C TYR A 248 8.66 3.10 7.70
N ALA A 249 8.23 1.89 8.10
CA ALA A 249 8.75 0.63 7.57
C ALA A 249 7.81 0.09 6.49
N TRP A 250 8.31 -0.11 5.27
CA TRP A 250 7.49 -0.71 4.22
C TRP A 250 7.18 -2.17 4.53
N SER A 251 5.90 -2.49 4.78
CA SER A 251 5.46 -3.81 5.22
C SER A 251 4.13 -4.24 4.62
N THR A 252 3.48 -3.39 3.83
CA THR A 252 2.09 -3.59 3.38
C THR A 252 1.95 -4.20 1.99
N SER A 253 3.06 -4.52 1.31
CA SER A 253 3.02 -5.07 -0.05
C SER A 253 4.03 -6.20 -0.29
N PRO A 254 4.08 -7.26 0.54
CA PRO A 254 5.11 -8.31 0.48
C PRO A 254 5.02 -9.20 -0.77
N LEU A 255 3.89 -9.22 -1.48
CA LEU A 255 3.75 -9.94 -2.75
C LEU A 255 4.46 -9.25 -3.93
N ARG A 256 4.74 -7.95 -3.79
CA ARG A 256 5.25 -7.14 -4.91
C ARG A 256 6.49 -6.31 -4.62
N ARG A 257 6.97 -6.26 -3.39
CA ARG A 257 8.22 -5.60 -3.00
C ARG A 257 9.00 -6.47 -2.04
N TYR A 258 10.23 -6.76 -2.39
CA TYR A 258 11.09 -7.63 -1.59
C TYR A 258 11.39 -7.07 -0.20
N VAL A 259 11.58 -5.76 -0.10
CA VAL A 259 11.80 -5.09 1.19
C VAL A 259 10.62 -5.25 2.16
N ASP A 260 9.40 -5.33 1.63
CA ASP A 260 8.20 -5.61 2.45
C ASP A 260 8.17 -7.07 2.92
N LEU A 261 8.62 -8.01 2.10
CA LEU A 261 8.76 -9.41 2.50
C LEU A 261 9.84 -9.56 3.58
N VAL A 262 10.97 -8.89 3.44
CA VAL A 262 12.03 -8.83 4.46
C VAL A 262 11.46 -8.28 5.79
N ASN A 263 10.77 -7.15 5.75
CA ASN A 263 10.14 -6.58 6.94
C ASN A 263 9.05 -7.50 7.51
N GLN A 264 8.32 -8.23 6.65
CA GLN A 264 7.31 -9.18 7.12
C GLN A 264 7.92 -10.31 7.93
N TRP A 265 9.08 -10.85 7.56
CA TRP A 265 9.78 -11.85 8.38
C TRP A 265 10.17 -11.29 9.76
N GLN A 266 10.60 -10.04 9.83
CA GLN A 266 10.93 -9.38 11.08
C GLN A 266 9.68 -9.18 11.97
N ILE A 267 8.55 -8.79 11.36
CA ILE A 267 7.25 -8.67 12.04
C ILE A 267 6.75 -10.04 12.53
N ILE A 268 6.89 -11.09 11.72
CA ILE A 268 6.52 -12.46 12.09
C ILE A 268 7.35 -12.93 13.29
N ALA A 269 8.66 -12.67 13.29
CA ALA A 269 9.53 -12.97 14.43
C ALA A 269 9.10 -12.19 15.69
N ALA A 270 8.77 -10.90 15.54
CA ALA A 270 8.27 -10.08 16.62
C ALA A 270 6.93 -10.61 17.18
N ALA A 271 6.01 -11.02 16.32
CA ALA A 271 4.72 -11.57 16.73
C ALA A 271 4.85 -12.91 17.46
N ARG A 272 5.81 -13.75 17.06
CA ARG A 272 6.04 -15.08 17.66
C ARG A 272 6.82 -15.04 18.95
N HIS A 273 7.79 -14.13 19.06
CA HIS A 273 8.80 -14.16 20.11
C HIS A 273 8.77 -12.94 21.04
N GLY A 274 7.97 -11.90 20.74
CA GLY A 274 7.82 -10.73 21.60
C GLY A 274 9.19 -10.10 21.96
N LYS A 275 9.48 -9.96 23.25
CA LYS A 275 10.71 -9.32 23.74
C LYS A 275 12.00 -10.05 23.31
N THR A 276 11.94 -11.32 22.95
CA THR A 276 13.09 -12.10 22.49
C THR A 276 13.24 -12.13 20.97
N ALA A 277 12.39 -11.40 20.24
CA ALA A 277 12.36 -11.37 18.78
C ALA A 277 13.71 -11.00 18.15
N ALA A 278 14.48 -10.12 18.74
CA ALA A 278 15.81 -9.75 18.25
C ALA A 278 16.78 -10.93 18.15
N LEU A 279 16.58 -11.99 18.95
CA LEU A 279 17.36 -13.23 18.89
C LEU A 279 16.87 -14.18 17.80
N ALA A 280 15.57 -14.18 17.52
CA ALA A 280 14.92 -15.11 16.58
C ALA A 280 14.77 -14.54 15.16
N ALA A 281 14.72 -13.22 15.00
CA ALA A 281 14.53 -12.57 13.72
C ALA A 281 15.63 -12.96 12.70
N PRO A 282 15.30 -13.16 11.41
CA PRO A 282 16.27 -13.55 10.38
C PRO A 282 17.43 -12.57 10.26
N PHE A 283 17.14 -11.26 10.26
CA PHE A 283 18.17 -10.23 10.16
C PHE A 283 18.50 -9.64 11.53
N LYS A 284 19.78 -9.41 11.77
CA LYS A 284 20.32 -8.87 13.04
C LYS A 284 20.72 -7.40 12.89
N PRO A 285 20.89 -6.65 13.99
CA PRO A 285 21.46 -5.32 13.94
C PRO A 285 22.82 -5.30 13.22
N LYS A 286 23.00 -4.36 12.29
CA LYS A 286 24.21 -4.21 11.44
C LYS A 286 24.47 -5.37 10.48
N ASP A 287 23.44 -6.15 10.13
CA ASP A 287 23.56 -7.24 9.17
C ASP A 287 23.95 -6.72 7.78
N ALA A 288 25.07 -7.21 7.26
CA ALA A 288 25.61 -6.81 5.96
C ALA A 288 24.65 -7.20 4.81
N GLN A 289 23.91 -8.31 4.94
CA GLN A 289 22.93 -8.75 3.97
C GLN A 289 21.75 -7.79 3.89
N LEU A 290 21.28 -7.26 5.03
CA LEU A 290 20.20 -6.27 5.06
C LEU A 290 20.62 -4.98 4.32
N PHE A 291 21.85 -4.50 4.52
CA PHE A 291 22.38 -3.35 3.79
C PHE A 291 22.53 -3.62 2.28
N ALA A 292 22.97 -4.81 1.90
CA ALA A 292 23.05 -5.21 0.49
C ALA A 292 21.67 -5.22 -0.18
N ILE A 293 20.65 -5.73 0.49
CA ILE A 293 19.25 -5.72 0.03
C ILE A 293 18.75 -4.28 -0.17
N ILE A 294 18.99 -3.40 0.79
CA ILE A 294 18.60 -1.99 0.70
C ILE A 294 19.21 -1.32 -0.52
N SER A 295 20.52 -1.51 -0.74
CA SER A 295 21.23 -0.90 -1.86
C SER A 295 20.77 -1.45 -3.21
N ALA A 296 20.61 -2.77 -3.32
CA ALA A 296 20.12 -3.42 -4.53
C ALA A 296 18.70 -3.00 -4.89
N PHE A 297 17.82 -2.93 -3.87
CA PHE A 297 16.44 -2.51 -4.07
C PHE A 297 16.32 -1.05 -4.52
N ASP A 298 17.07 -0.13 -3.92
CA ASP A 298 17.02 1.30 -4.27
C ASP A 298 17.45 1.53 -5.72
N ALA A 299 18.50 0.85 -6.15
CA ALA A 299 18.98 0.90 -7.53
C ALA A 299 17.98 0.30 -8.53
N ALA A 300 17.47 -0.91 -8.26
CA ALA A 300 16.53 -1.58 -9.16
C ALA A 300 15.17 -0.86 -9.19
N TYR A 301 14.68 -0.39 -8.07
CA TYR A 301 13.40 0.32 -7.99
C TYR A 301 13.42 1.63 -8.78
N SER A 302 14.54 2.35 -8.77
CA SER A 302 14.75 3.54 -9.58
C SER A 302 14.73 3.21 -11.08
N ALA A 303 15.41 2.14 -11.49
CA ALA A 303 15.43 1.68 -12.88
C ALA A 303 14.03 1.22 -13.35
N TYR A 304 13.30 0.49 -12.51
CA TYR A 304 11.94 0.03 -12.82
C TYR A 304 10.97 1.20 -12.97
N ASN A 305 11.04 2.20 -12.10
CA ASN A 305 10.21 3.41 -12.24
C ASN A 305 10.52 4.18 -13.53
N ALA A 306 11.79 4.27 -13.91
CA ALA A 306 12.18 4.90 -15.17
C ALA A 306 11.63 4.12 -16.39
N HIS A 307 11.71 2.78 -16.35
CA HIS A 307 11.16 1.92 -17.39
C HIS A 307 9.62 2.05 -17.49
N GLN A 308 8.91 1.98 -16.35
CA GLN A 308 7.46 2.17 -16.31
C GLN A 308 7.05 3.52 -16.92
N GLY A 309 7.72 4.61 -16.54
CA GLY A 309 7.47 5.94 -17.11
C GLY A 309 7.75 6.01 -18.61
N SER A 310 8.75 5.27 -19.10
CA SER A 310 9.02 5.17 -20.54
C SER A 310 7.91 4.43 -21.28
N MET A 311 7.38 3.36 -20.72
CA MET A 311 6.25 2.61 -21.28
C MET A 311 4.95 3.43 -21.27
N GLU A 312 4.67 4.14 -20.17
CA GLU A 312 3.52 5.05 -20.11
C GLU A 312 3.63 6.17 -21.16
N ARG A 313 4.84 6.71 -21.36
CA ARG A 313 5.10 7.69 -22.41
C ARG A 313 4.88 7.11 -23.80
N PHE A 314 5.35 5.88 -24.06
CA PHE A 314 5.11 5.21 -25.34
C PHE A 314 3.62 5.11 -25.64
N TRP A 315 2.83 4.57 -24.70
CA TRP A 315 1.40 4.40 -24.86
C TRP A 315 0.62 5.73 -24.93
N THR A 316 1.12 6.78 -24.26
CA THR A 316 0.56 8.12 -24.42
C THR A 316 0.73 8.64 -25.85
N LEU A 317 1.94 8.52 -26.41
CA LEU A 317 2.21 8.94 -27.80
C LEU A 317 1.43 8.07 -28.80
N HIS A 318 1.30 6.77 -28.54
CA HIS A 318 0.48 5.85 -29.35
C HIS A 318 -0.99 6.27 -29.31
N TYR A 319 -1.55 6.59 -28.15
CA TYR A 319 -2.90 7.10 -28.00
C TYR A 319 -3.14 8.39 -28.81
N LEU A 320 -2.23 9.35 -28.74
CA LEU A 320 -2.34 10.59 -29.51
C LEU A 320 -2.38 10.32 -31.00
N ARG A 321 -1.53 9.43 -31.50
CA ARG A 321 -1.52 8.99 -32.90
C ARG A 321 -2.83 8.28 -33.27
N GLN A 322 -3.30 7.36 -32.45
CA GLN A 322 -4.53 6.60 -32.62
C GLN A 322 -5.77 7.51 -32.71
N GLN A 323 -5.78 8.62 -31.94
CA GLN A 323 -6.86 9.60 -31.92
C GLN A 323 -6.70 10.71 -32.98
N GLY A 324 -5.64 10.68 -33.78
CA GLY A 324 -5.36 11.73 -34.76
C GLY A 324 -5.08 13.12 -34.14
N ILE A 325 -4.64 13.15 -32.87
CA ILE A 325 -4.34 14.39 -32.16
C ILE A 325 -2.96 14.90 -32.62
N THR A 326 -2.95 16.00 -33.36
CA THR A 326 -1.73 16.64 -33.88
C THR A 326 -1.29 17.86 -33.09
N GLU A 327 -2.22 18.47 -32.36
CA GLU A 327 -1.95 19.65 -31.53
C GLU A 327 -2.56 19.47 -30.14
N LEU A 328 -1.82 19.86 -29.10
CA LEU A 328 -2.30 19.82 -27.72
C LEU A 328 -1.63 20.91 -26.89
N THR A 329 -2.33 21.38 -25.88
CA THR A 329 -1.77 22.27 -24.88
C THR A 329 -1.12 21.44 -23.78
N ALA A 330 0.14 21.68 -23.50
CA ALA A 330 0.90 20.96 -22.48
C ALA A 330 1.55 21.94 -21.48
N SER A 331 1.65 21.51 -20.23
CA SER A 331 2.41 22.22 -19.21
C SER A 331 3.75 21.51 -18.98
N LEU A 332 4.84 22.28 -19.03
CA LEU A 332 6.16 21.75 -18.69
C LEU A 332 6.24 21.53 -17.19
N ILE A 333 6.46 20.29 -16.79
CA ILE A 333 6.64 19.91 -15.40
C ILE A 333 8.13 19.61 -15.18
N LYS A 334 8.80 20.45 -14.37
CA LYS A 334 10.20 20.26 -14.00
C LYS A 334 10.35 19.16 -12.96
#